data_bc63a439a98d665febb28cb823a95c5f
#
_entry.id   bc63a439a98d665febb28cb823a95c5f
#
_cell.length_a   1.000
_cell.length_b   1.000
_cell.length_c   1.000
_cell.angle_alpha   90.00
_cell.angle_beta   90.00
_cell.angle_gamma   90.00
#
_symmetry.space_group_name_H-M   'P 1'
#
loop_
_entity.id
_entity.type
_entity.pdbx_description
1 polymer ?
#
loop_
_entity_poly.entity_id
_entity_poly.type
_entity_poly.pdbx_seq_one_letter_code
_entity_poly.pdbx_strand_id
1 'polypeptide(L)'
;MRKVSKESSPDTLYIIKKLEEVIEMNPVLKVIYERKSIRAYENRDIPEDIKDEIIKAAMKAPTAGNMMLYSIIEVTDQSIKDTLAKTCDNQPFIAKAPLVLLFLSDYQRWYDYFINSEVTELCKRMNIEMRRPQEGDLFLACSDVIIAAQNAVIAAESLGVGSCYIGDIMENYEIHRELFNLPQYVFPIVLLCFGYPTKQQREREQTRRFDKQFIVFKDKYRRLNKEEFNNMHKDLEERVFKSNNFLPGAQNIGQQIFLRKYNADFSKELNRSVREILQNWLHR
;
A
#
# COMPACT_ATOMS: atom_id res chain seq x y z
N MET A 1 -13.27 -22.19 4.57
CA MET A 1 -12.69 -23.44 5.11
C MET A 1 -12.11 -24.24 3.96
N ARG A 2 -10.78 -24.39 3.88
CA ARG A 2 -10.15 -25.30 2.91
C ARG A 2 -10.43 -26.74 3.32
N LYS A 3 -10.85 -27.58 2.37
CA LYS A 3 -10.73 -29.04 2.53
C LYS A 3 -9.23 -29.34 2.57
N VAL A 4 -8.73 -29.67 3.76
CA VAL A 4 -7.37 -30.20 3.94
C VAL A 4 -7.31 -31.49 3.13
N SER A 5 -6.36 -31.59 2.19
CA SER A 5 -6.16 -32.82 1.42
C SER A 5 -5.74 -33.94 2.37
N LYS A 6 -6.14 -35.17 2.08
CA LYS A 6 -5.95 -36.37 2.93
C LYS A 6 -4.48 -36.81 3.17
N GLU A 7 -3.49 -35.97 2.77
CA GLU A 7 -2.07 -36.29 2.80
C GLU A 7 -1.22 -35.41 3.76
N SER A 8 -1.86 -34.63 4.64
CA SER A 8 -1.10 -33.85 5.63
C SER A 8 -0.63 -34.76 6.76
N SER A 9 0.68 -34.67 7.13
CA SER A 9 1.19 -35.43 8.26
C SER A 9 0.47 -35.05 9.57
N PRO A 10 0.42 -35.94 10.58
CA PRO A 10 -0.19 -35.64 11.88
C PRO A 10 0.36 -34.34 12.52
N ASP A 11 1.64 -34.05 12.32
CA ASP A 11 2.29 -32.85 12.81
C ASP A 11 1.78 -31.59 12.08
N THR A 12 1.58 -31.69 10.77
CA THR A 12 1.01 -30.59 9.97
C THR A 12 -0.43 -30.28 10.40
N LEU A 13 -1.24 -31.29 10.65
CA LEU A 13 -2.61 -31.16 11.15
C LEU A 13 -2.66 -30.54 12.56
N TYR A 14 -1.76 -30.95 13.45
CA TYR A 14 -1.64 -30.38 14.79
C TYR A 14 -1.25 -28.89 14.74
N ILE A 15 -0.28 -28.54 13.90
CA ILE A 15 0.18 -27.14 13.72
C ILE A 15 -0.97 -26.28 13.14
N ILE A 16 -1.69 -26.77 12.15
CA ILE A 16 -2.84 -26.05 11.54
C ILE A 16 -3.91 -25.82 12.61
N LYS A 17 -4.28 -26.84 13.38
CA LYS A 17 -5.30 -26.73 14.43
C LYS A 17 -4.89 -25.75 15.53
N LYS A 18 -3.64 -25.78 15.95
CA LYS A 18 -3.09 -24.85 16.94
C LYS A 18 -3.01 -23.41 16.42
N LEU A 19 -2.74 -23.21 15.11
CA LEU A 19 -2.79 -21.89 14.47
C LEU A 19 -4.24 -21.39 14.39
N GLU A 20 -5.20 -22.24 14.05
CA GLU A 20 -6.62 -21.88 14.03
C GLU A 20 -7.09 -21.45 15.43
N GLU A 21 -6.72 -22.18 16.47
CA GLU A 21 -7.02 -21.83 17.86
C GLU A 21 -6.40 -20.46 18.27
N VAL A 22 -5.15 -20.21 17.91
CA VAL A 22 -4.46 -18.93 18.18
C VAL A 22 -5.09 -17.76 17.43
N ILE A 23 -5.50 -17.97 16.18
CA ILE A 23 -6.17 -16.96 15.37
C ILE A 23 -7.55 -16.67 15.92
N GLU A 24 -8.30 -17.67 16.34
CA GLU A 24 -9.63 -17.52 16.92
C GLU A 24 -9.59 -16.76 18.26
N MET A 25 -8.52 -16.96 19.06
CA MET A 25 -8.31 -16.27 20.34
C MET A 25 -7.74 -14.85 20.21
N ASN A 26 -7.09 -14.50 19.09
CA ASN A 26 -6.45 -13.19 18.92
C ASN A 26 -7.13 -12.36 17.83
N PRO A 27 -7.96 -11.38 18.20
CA PRO A 27 -8.73 -10.60 17.23
C PRO A 27 -7.85 -9.81 16.25
N VAL A 28 -6.67 -9.36 16.66
CA VAL A 28 -5.74 -8.64 15.77
C VAL A 28 -5.20 -9.55 14.68
N LEU A 29 -4.77 -10.77 15.03
CA LEU A 29 -4.30 -11.75 14.04
C LEU A 29 -5.43 -12.14 13.08
N LYS A 30 -6.65 -12.32 13.58
CA LYS A 30 -7.82 -12.59 12.75
C LYS A 30 -8.01 -11.52 11.68
N VAL A 31 -8.02 -10.25 12.07
CA VAL A 31 -8.12 -9.11 11.14
C VAL A 31 -7.03 -9.16 10.08
N ILE A 32 -5.77 -9.36 10.48
CA ILE A 32 -4.62 -9.41 9.55
C ILE A 32 -4.76 -10.55 8.55
N TYR A 33 -5.19 -11.73 8.98
CA TYR A 33 -5.27 -12.91 8.12
C TYR A 33 -6.53 -12.92 7.24
N GLU A 34 -7.64 -12.34 7.69
CA GLU A 34 -8.90 -12.29 6.95
C GLU A 34 -9.00 -11.11 5.98
N ARG A 35 -8.19 -10.04 6.20
CA ARG A 35 -8.18 -8.85 5.36
C ARG A 35 -7.96 -9.16 3.89
N LYS A 36 -8.74 -8.52 3.05
CA LYS A 36 -8.59 -8.56 1.59
C LYS A 36 -8.87 -7.18 0.97
N SER A 37 -8.34 -6.90 -0.21
CA SER A 37 -8.62 -5.65 -0.93
C SER A 37 -10.06 -5.62 -1.40
N ILE A 38 -10.83 -4.63 -0.98
CA ILE A 38 -12.26 -4.43 -1.30
C ILE A 38 -12.38 -3.36 -2.37
N ARG A 39 -13.07 -3.67 -3.46
CA ARG A 39 -13.25 -2.78 -4.63
C ARG A 39 -14.71 -2.62 -5.06
N ALA A 40 -15.64 -3.10 -4.24
CA ALA A 40 -17.07 -2.85 -4.40
C ALA A 40 -17.70 -2.72 -3.01
N TYR A 41 -18.43 -1.65 -2.83
CA TYR A 41 -18.96 -1.22 -1.54
C TYR A 41 -20.49 -1.30 -1.53
N GLU A 42 -21.06 -1.54 -0.37
CA GLU A 42 -22.48 -1.33 -0.12
C GLU A 42 -22.80 0.17 -0.28
N ASN A 43 -24.03 0.49 -0.65
CA ASN A 43 -24.50 1.88 -0.65
C ASN A 43 -24.82 2.32 0.78
N ARG A 44 -23.75 2.52 1.57
CA ARG A 44 -23.79 2.87 2.98
C ARG A 44 -22.60 3.74 3.33
N ASP A 45 -22.86 4.88 3.94
CA ASP A 45 -21.81 5.77 4.45
C ASP A 45 -21.13 5.19 5.68
N ILE A 46 -19.86 5.59 5.88
CA ILE A 46 -19.11 5.29 7.08
C ILE A 46 -19.41 6.43 8.09
N PRO A 47 -19.90 6.12 9.30
CA PRO A 47 -20.12 7.13 10.35
C PRO A 47 -18.86 7.92 10.69
N GLU A 48 -19.00 9.20 11.06
CA GLU A 48 -17.85 10.07 11.32
C GLU A 48 -16.98 9.58 12.48
N ASP A 49 -17.57 9.03 13.53
CA ASP A 49 -16.83 8.43 14.65
C ASP A 49 -15.95 7.26 14.20
N ILE A 50 -16.42 6.44 13.24
CA ILE A 50 -15.65 5.35 12.65
C ILE A 50 -14.52 5.89 11.77
N LYS A 51 -14.76 6.93 10.95
CA LYS A 51 -13.70 7.59 10.16
C LYS A 51 -12.63 8.17 11.07
N ASP A 52 -13.03 8.87 12.13
CA ASP A 52 -12.13 9.41 13.13
C ASP A 52 -11.25 8.36 13.79
N GLU A 53 -11.82 7.20 14.17
CA GLU A 53 -11.04 6.11 14.77
C GLU A 53 -10.02 5.51 13.76
N ILE A 54 -10.37 5.40 12.48
CA ILE A 54 -9.44 4.97 11.43
C ILE A 54 -8.28 5.96 11.30
N ILE A 55 -8.56 7.25 11.27
CA ILE A 55 -7.54 8.31 11.16
C ILE A 55 -6.68 8.36 12.42
N LYS A 56 -7.27 8.30 13.62
CA LYS A 56 -6.53 8.25 14.89
C LYS A 56 -5.61 7.05 14.97
N ALA A 57 -6.04 5.88 14.48
CA ALA A 57 -5.21 4.69 14.43
C ALA A 57 -4.01 4.88 13.50
N ALA A 58 -4.19 5.52 12.33
CA ALA A 58 -3.09 5.88 11.45
C ALA A 58 -2.07 6.77 12.18
N MET A 59 -2.53 7.78 12.91
CA MET A 59 -1.68 8.71 13.66
C MET A 59 -0.95 8.08 14.86
N LYS A 60 -1.35 6.88 15.29
CA LYS A 60 -0.68 6.10 16.34
C LYS A 60 0.43 5.18 15.82
N ALA A 61 0.66 5.17 14.52
CA ALA A 61 1.76 4.43 13.92
C ALA A 61 3.13 4.91 14.45
N PRO A 62 4.11 4.03 14.60
CA PRO A 62 5.48 4.45 14.86
C PRO A 62 6.01 5.26 13.68
N THR A 63 6.87 6.24 13.96
CA THR A 63 7.41 7.19 12.99
C THR A 63 8.86 7.52 13.30
N ALA A 64 9.65 7.79 12.28
CA ALA A 64 11.06 8.11 12.42
C ALA A 64 11.27 9.34 13.32
N GLY A 65 12.01 9.15 14.41
CA GLY A 65 12.30 10.21 15.38
C GLY A 65 11.08 10.90 15.99
N ASN A 66 9.92 10.28 15.96
CA ASN A 66 8.63 10.84 16.35
C ASN A 66 8.25 12.11 15.54
N MET A 67 8.73 12.22 14.31
CA MET A 67 8.56 13.41 13.47
C MET A 67 7.24 13.40 12.68
N MET A 68 6.59 12.26 12.53
CA MET A 68 5.37 12.09 11.72
C MET A 68 5.57 12.69 10.32
N LEU A 69 6.51 12.11 9.56
CA LEU A 69 6.92 12.61 8.23
C LEU A 69 5.87 12.32 7.15
N TYR A 70 4.60 12.47 7.49
CA TYR A 70 3.46 12.27 6.61
C TYR A 70 2.32 13.25 6.89
N SER A 71 1.51 13.47 5.87
CA SER A 71 0.20 14.13 5.98
C SER A 71 -0.88 13.25 5.40
N ILE A 72 -2.11 13.44 5.85
CA ILE A 72 -3.29 12.71 5.36
C ILE A 72 -4.29 13.74 4.86
N ILE A 73 -4.79 13.55 3.62
CA ILE A 73 -5.90 14.33 3.09
C ILE A 73 -7.12 13.42 3.00
N GLU A 74 -8.21 13.80 3.64
CA GLU A 74 -9.52 13.21 3.39
C GLU A 74 -10.10 13.82 2.11
N VAL A 75 -10.30 13.00 1.09
CA VAL A 75 -10.82 13.43 -0.21
C VAL A 75 -12.33 13.31 -0.20
N THR A 76 -13.03 14.42 0.01
CA THR A 76 -14.49 14.49 0.09
C THR A 76 -15.15 14.99 -1.21
N ASP A 77 -14.45 15.80 -1.99
CA ASP A 77 -14.96 16.37 -3.25
C ASP A 77 -15.10 15.28 -4.32
N GLN A 78 -16.32 15.12 -4.85
CA GLN A 78 -16.63 14.11 -5.85
C GLN A 78 -15.87 14.32 -7.17
N SER A 79 -15.63 15.55 -7.57
CA SER A 79 -14.90 15.87 -8.80
C SER A 79 -13.41 15.44 -8.70
N ILE A 80 -12.84 15.57 -7.52
CA ILE A 80 -11.49 15.06 -7.22
C ILE A 80 -11.49 13.54 -7.26
N LYS A 81 -12.45 12.87 -6.61
CA LYS A 81 -12.58 11.40 -6.67
C LYS A 81 -12.74 10.88 -8.10
N ASP A 82 -13.54 11.56 -8.92
CA ASP A 82 -13.77 11.22 -10.33
C ASP A 82 -12.48 11.38 -11.16
N THR A 83 -11.68 12.39 -10.86
CA THR A 83 -10.37 12.60 -11.47
C THR A 83 -9.42 11.48 -11.07
N LEU A 84 -9.30 11.18 -9.78
CA LEU A 84 -8.47 10.09 -9.27
C LEU A 84 -8.86 8.73 -9.85
N ALA A 85 -10.16 8.48 -10.02
CA ALA A 85 -10.63 7.23 -10.64
C ALA A 85 -10.10 7.04 -12.07
N LYS A 86 -9.87 8.15 -12.80
CA LYS A 86 -9.31 8.14 -14.16
C LYS A 86 -7.78 8.07 -14.15
N THR A 87 -7.14 8.89 -13.33
CA THR A 87 -5.68 9.05 -13.31
C THR A 87 -4.95 7.95 -12.58
N CYS A 88 -5.65 7.17 -11.75
CA CYS A 88 -5.12 5.99 -11.07
C CYS A 88 -5.56 4.70 -11.81
N ASP A 89 -5.06 4.48 -13.02
CA ASP A 89 -5.27 3.30 -13.86
C ASP A 89 -6.76 2.96 -14.13
N ASN A 90 -7.61 3.98 -14.36
CA ASN A 90 -9.04 3.83 -14.67
C ASN A 90 -9.79 2.92 -13.69
N GLN A 91 -9.71 3.19 -12.39
CA GLN A 91 -10.34 2.42 -11.32
C GLN A 91 -11.63 3.08 -10.78
N PRO A 92 -12.82 2.81 -11.36
CA PRO A 92 -14.07 3.52 -11.03
C PRO A 92 -14.53 3.37 -9.58
N PHE A 93 -14.06 2.34 -8.86
CA PHE A 93 -14.44 2.14 -7.46
C PHE A 93 -13.85 3.22 -6.53
N ILE A 94 -12.80 3.95 -6.94
CA ILE A 94 -12.24 5.08 -6.20
C ILE A 94 -13.31 6.18 -6.05
N ALA A 95 -13.98 6.53 -7.16
CA ALA A 95 -15.05 7.53 -7.15
C ALA A 95 -16.27 7.12 -6.29
N LYS A 96 -16.46 5.82 -6.07
CA LYS A 96 -17.59 5.25 -5.33
C LYS A 96 -17.27 4.96 -3.85
N ALA A 97 -16.03 5.14 -3.42
CA ALA A 97 -15.63 4.84 -2.06
C ALA A 97 -16.22 5.85 -1.06
N PRO A 98 -16.90 5.41 0.01
CA PRO A 98 -17.45 6.30 1.03
C PRO A 98 -16.39 7.15 1.74
N LEU A 99 -15.19 6.57 1.96
CA LEU A 99 -14.04 7.29 2.52
C LEU A 99 -12.83 7.07 1.63
N VAL A 100 -12.15 8.16 1.27
CA VAL A 100 -10.91 8.15 0.51
C VAL A 100 -9.86 8.97 1.28
N LEU A 101 -8.77 8.33 1.66
CA LEU A 101 -7.66 8.96 2.38
C LEU A 101 -6.41 8.92 1.49
N LEU A 102 -5.86 10.09 1.21
CA LEU A 102 -4.58 10.24 0.51
C LEU A 102 -3.47 10.43 1.54
N PHE A 103 -2.52 9.51 1.55
CA PHE A 103 -1.35 9.56 2.40
C PHE A 103 -0.16 10.12 1.62
N LEU A 104 0.44 11.16 2.14
CA LEU A 104 1.51 11.93 1.55
C LEU A 104 2.80 11.76 2.36
N SER A 105 3.95 11.56 1.71
CA SER A 105 5.22 11.89 2.34
C SER A 105 5.28 13.40 2.55
N ASP A 106 5.64 13.86 3.75
CA ASP A 106 5.64 15.27 4.09
C ASP A 106 6.86 15.62 4.95
N TYR A 107 7.88 16.13 4.29
CA TYR A 107 9.03 16.72 4.95
C TYR A 107 8.94 18.28 4.95
N GLN A 108 8.01 18.85 4.17
CA GLN A 108 7.82 20.29 4.07
C GLN A 108 7.49 20.92 5.42
N ARG A 109 6.62 20.30 6.19
CA ARG A 109 6.23 20.77 7.54
C ARG A 109 7.42 20.97 8.46
N TRP A 110 8.37 20.06 8.45
CA TRP A 110 9.59 20.19 9.25
C TRP A 110 10.55 21.20 8.68
N TYR A 111 10.70 21.27 7.36
CA TYR A 111 11.53 22.27 6.71
C TYR A 111 11.03 23.68 7.01
N ASP A 112 9.73 23.93 6.89
CA ASP A 112 9.10 25.20 7.25
C ASP A 112 9.25 25.51 8.74
N TYR A 113 9.12 24.51 9.61
CA TYR A 113 9.34 24.68 11.04
C TYR A 113 10.79 25.07 11.36
N PHE A 114 11.78 24.49 10.68
CA PHE A 114 13.17 24.86 10.84
C PHE A 114 13.43 26.32 10.41
N ILE A 115 12.84 26.74 9.30
CA ILE A 115 12.93 28.15 8.86
C ILE A 115 12.30 29.08 9.91
N ASN A 116 11.09 28.78 10.37
CA ASN A 116 10.37 29.57 11.37
C ASN A 116 11.07 29.56 12.76
N SER A 117 11.91 28.56 13.02
CA SER A 117 12.70 28.44 14.26
C SER A 117 14.09 29.05 14.12
N GLU A 118 14.32 29.85 13.09
CA GLU A 118 15.61 30.57 12.85
C GLU A 118 16.81 29.61 12.71
N VAL A 119 16.61 28.38 12.23
CA VAL A 119 17.72 27.43 12.04
C VAL A 119 18.75 27.97 11.04
N THR A 120 18.32 28.77 10.05
CA THR A 120 19.23 29.43 9.12
C THR A 120 20.23 30.31 9.84
N GLU A 121 19.79 31.11 10.82
CA GLU A 121 20.67 31.98 11.62
C GLU A 121 21.54 31.15 12.60
N LEU A 122 21.01 30.06 13.13
CA LEU A 122 21.81 29.12 13.91
C LEU A 122 22.94 28.52 13.07
N CYS A 123 22.68 28.08 11.87
CA CYS A 123 23.68 27.53 10.96
C CYS A 123 24.77 28.54 10.63
N LYS A 124 24.41 29.80 10.35
CA LYS A 124 25.39 30.90 10.15
C LYS A 124 26.29 31.07 11.37
N ARG A 125 25.73 31.14 12.59
CA ARG A 125 26.51 31.28 13.83
C ARG A 125 27.46 30.11 14.07
N MET A 126 27.04 28.91 13.68
CA MET A 126 27.82 27.67 13.83
C MET A 126 28.78 27.41 12.65
N ASN A 127 28.73 28.24 11.62
CA ASN A 127 29.51 28.07 10.38
C ASN A 127 29.28 26.67 9.73
N ILE A 128 28.01 26.24 9.66
CA ILE A 128 27.58 25.04 8.99
C ILE A 128 26.52 25.37 7.94
N GLU A 129 26.38 24.51 6.93
CA GLU A 129 25.32 24.65 5.92
C GLU A 129 23.98 24.09 6.43
N MET A 130 22.89 24.84 6.23
CA MET A 130 21.55 24.32 6.42
C MET A 130 21.21 23.41 5.25
N ARG A 131 21.28 22.09 5.47
CA ARG A 131 20.94 21.13 4.42
C ARG A 131 19.43 21.12 4.09
N ARG A 132 19.12 20.88 2.85
CA ARG A 132 17.75 20.60 2.39
C ARG A 132 17.43 19.11 2.49
N PRO A 133 16.12 18.72 2.50
CA PRO A 133 15.72 17.32 2.40
C PRO A 133 16.36 16.65 1.17
N GLN A 134 16.85 15.44 1.36
CA GLN A 134 17.51 14.63 0.34
C GLN A 134 16.82 13.24 0.22
N GLU A 135 17.40 12.35 -0.57
CA GLU A 135 16.81 11.02 -0.88
C GLU A 135 16.57 10.19 0.39
N GLY A 136 17.48 10.22 1.36
CA GLY A 136 17.32 9.49 2.62
C GLY A 136 16.13 9.98 3.45
N ASP A 137 15.92 11.30 3.47
CA ASP A 137 14.78 11.92 4.15
C ASP A 137 13.46 11.50 3.47
N LEU A 138 13.46 11.42 2.14
CA LEU A 138 12.33 10.94 1.36
C LEU A 138 11.99 9.48 1.67
N PHE A 139 12.99 8.59 1.70
CA PHE A 139 12.76 7.18 2.02
C PHE A 139 12.20 6.99 3.44
N LEU A 140 12.65 7.77 4.42
CA LEU A 140 12.09 7.76 5.76
C LEU A 140 10.63 8.23 5.77
N ALA A 141 10.33 9.33 5.07
CA ALA A 141 8.96 9.82 4.95
C ALA A 141 8.03 8.80 4.26
N CYS A 142 8.49 8.15 3.18
CA CYS A 142 7.74 7.06 2.53
C CYS A 142 7.46 5.88 3.49
N SER A 143 8.44 5.54 4.33
CA SER A 143 8.28 4.46 5.33
C SER A 143 7.22 4.83 6.36
N ASP A 144 7.26 6.04 6.91
CA ASP A 144 6.27 6.55 7.86
C ASP A 144 4.86 6.52 7.26
N VAL A 145 4.70 6.94 5.99
CA VAL A 145 3.43 6.89 5.27
C VAL A 145 2.84 5.48 5.24
N ILE A 146 3.64 4.49 4.80
CA ILE A 146 3.15 3.11 4.63
C ILE A 146 2.80 2.48 5.98
N ILE A 147 3.54 2.78 7.03
CA ILE A 147 3.25 2.29 8.38
C ILE A 147 1.93 2.90 8.90
N ALA A 148 1.74 4.22 8.73
CA ALA A 148 0.50 4.90 9.12
C ALA A 148 -0.71 4.39 8.32
N ALA A 149 -0.57 4.23 7.00
CA ALA A 149 -1.61 3.70 6.13
C ALA A 149 -1.99 2.26 6.52
N GLN A 150 -1.02 1.41 6.89
CA GLN A 150 -1.31 0.04 7.33
C GLN A 150 -2.06 0.01 8.67
N ASN A 151 -1.76 0.91 9.61
CA ASN A 151 -2.53 1.05 10.84
C ASN A 151 -3.99 1.42 10.54
N ALA A 152 -4.24 2.38 9.63
CA ALA A 152 -5.59 2.73 9.19
C ALA A 152 -6.34 1.52 8.62
N VAL A 153 -5.66 0.71 7.81
CA VAL A 153 -6.24 -0.51 7.21
C VAL A 153 -6.64 -1.52 8.28
N ILE A 154 -5.79 -1.79 9.26
CA ILE A 154 -6.09 -2.75 10.33
C ILE A 154 -7.24 -2.24 11.21
N ALA A 155 -7.25 -0.95 11.53
CA ALA A 155 -8.34 -0.34 12.28
C ALA A 155 -9.68 -0.45 11.53
N ALA A 156 -9.70 -0.09 10.24
CA ALA A 156 -10.89 -0.20 9.40
C ALA A 156 -11.45 -1.63 9.36
N GLU A 157 -10.60 -2.63 9.09
CA GLU A 157 -11.00 -4.04 9.04
C GLU A 157 -11.55 -4.51 10.40
N SER A 158 -10.98 -4.06 11.53
CA SER A 158 -11.47 -4.38 12.88
C SER A 158 -12.86 -3.80 13.16
N LEU A 159 -13.22 -2.73 12.46
CA LEU A 159 -14.52 -2.03 12.53
C LEU A 159 -15.49 -2.51 11.42
N GLY A 160 -15.15 -3.56 10.68
CA GLY A 160 -15.96 -4.11 9.60
C GLY A 160 -15.94 -3.29 8.31
N VAL A 161 -15.05 -2.31 8.19
CA VAL A 161 -14.86 -1.48 7.01
C VAL A 161 -13.72 -2.06 6.18
N GLY A 162 -14.03 -2.48 4.95
CA GLY A 162 -13.01 -2.99 4.03
C GLY A 162 -12.22 -1.88 3.37
N SER A 163 -11.02 -2.22 2.87
CA SER A 163 -10.09 -1.26 2.32
C SER A 163 -9.42 -1.74 1.02
N CYS A 164 -8.89 -0.80 0.23
CA CYS A 164 -8.02 -1.09 -0.90
C CYS A 164 -6.91 -0.06 -1.01
N TYR A 165 -5.66 -0.53 -1.11
CA TYR A 165 -4.50 0.28 -1.48
C TYR A 165 -4.48 0.58 -2.97
N ILE A 166 -4.22 1.84 -3.33
CA ILE A 166 -4.04 2.35 -4.68
C ILE A 166 -2.65 2.96 -4.76
N GLY A 167 -1.71 2.21 -5.33
CA GLY A 167 -0.35 2.67 -5.59
C GLY A 167 -0.25 3.58 -6.81
N ASP A 168 -1.22 3.45 -7.72
CA ASP A 168 -1.31 4.20 -8.97
C ASP A 168 -1.50 5.71 -8.73
N ILE A 169 -1.70 6.15 -7.49
CA ILE A 169 -1.68 7.57 -7.10
C ILE A 169 -0.32 8.24 -7.36
N MET A 170 0.76 7.46 -7.46
CA MET A 170 2.08 7.96 -7.82
C MET A 170 2.25 8.18 -9.32
N GLU A 171 1.33 7.71 -10.16
CA GLU A 171 1.28 8.02 -11.59
C GLU A 171 0.75 9.44 -11.81
N ASN A 172 0.97 9.99 -13.00
CA ASN A 172 0.44 11.31 -13.38
C ASN A 172 0.76 12.39 -12.32
N TYR A 173 1.99 12.36 -11.81
CA TYR A 173 2.43 13.18 -10.67
C TYR A 173 2.07 14.65 -10.79
N GLU A 174 2.27 15.27 -11.96
CA GLU A 174 2.02 16.66 -12.18
C GLU A 174 0.53 17.02 -11.99
N ILE A 175 -0.36 16.14 -12.46
CA ILE A 175 -1.82 16.30 -12.26
C ILE A 175 -2.15 16.22 -10.77
N HIS A 176 -1.63 15.23 -10.07
CA HIS A 176 -1.92 15.05 -8.65
C HIS A 176 -1.28 16.14 -7.78
N ARG A 177 -0.08 16.60 -8.14
CA ARG A 177 0.56 17.74 -7.48
C ARG A 177 -0.29 19.01 -7.58
N GLU A 178 -0.79 19.34 -8.77
CA GLU A 178 -1.67 20.50 -9.00
C GLU A 178 -3.01 20.31 -8.28
N LEU A 179 -3.65 19.16 -8.43
CA LEU A 179 -4.96 18.83 -7.86
C LEU A 179 -5.01 19.03 -6.35
N PHE A 180 -3.92 18.70 -5.65
CA PHE A 180 -3.81 18.80 -4.19
C PHE A 180 -2.92 19.97 -3.72
N ASN A 181 -2.47 20.84 -4.63
CA ASN A 181 -1.58 21.96 -4.32
C ASN A 181 -0.36 21.56 -3.47
N LEU A 182 0.32 20.48 -3.86
CA LEU A 182 1.41 19.91 -3.10
C LEU A 182 2.69 20.74 -3.25
N PRO A 183 3.32 21.15 -2.14
CA PRO A 183 4.61 21.86 -2.16
C PRO A 183 5.75 20.90 -2.54
N GLN A 184 6.97 21.41 -2.53
CA GLN A 184 8.13 20.71 -3.06
C GLN A 184 8.48 19.41 -2.32
N TYR A 185 8.42 19.40 -1.00
CA TYR A 185 8.79 18.26 -0.16
C TYR A 185 7.57 17.47 0.32
N VAL A 186 6.51 17.45 -0.51
CA VAL A 186 5.31 16.65 -0.29
C VAL A 186 4.92 15.95 -1.58
N PHE A 187 4.72 14.63 -1.52
CA PHE A 187 4.11 13.96 -2.66
C PHE A 187 3.31 12.71 -2.26
N PRO A 188 2.37 12.25 -3.12
CA PRO A 188 1.50 11.14 -2.81
C PRO A 188 2.25 9.80 -2.83
N ILE A 189 2.04 8.97 -1.81
CA ILE A 189 2.61 7.63 -1.71
C ILE A 189 1.53 6.57 -1.93
N VAL A 190 0.39 6.73 -1.26
CA VAL A 190 -0.70 5.77 -1.35
C VAL A 190 -2.06 6.45 -1.15
N LEU A 191 -3.02 6.04 -1.95
CA LEU A 191 -4.42 6.35 -1.75
C LEU A 191 -5.11 5.12 -1.13
N LEU A 192 -5.88 5.30 -0.07
CA LEU A 192 -6.71 4.27 0.53
C LEU A 192 -8.18 4.57 0.29
N CYS A 193 -8.87 3.60 -0.29
CA CYS A 193 -10.32 3.62 -0.44
C CYS A 193 -10.94 2.70 0.59
N PHE A 194 -11.97 3.17 1.30
CA PHE A 194 -12.66 2.44 2.35
C PHE A 194 -14.17 2.40 2.09
N GLY A 195 -14.81 1.32 2.53
CA GLY A 195 -16.26 1.16 2.49
C GLY A 195 -16.69 -0.20 3.01
N TYR A 196 -17.95 -0.35 3.36
CA TYR A 196 -18.50 -1.64 3.74
C TYR A 196 -18.53 -2.58 2.54
N PRO A 197 -17.90 -3.77 2.64
CA PRO A 197 -17.79 -4.68 1.50
C PRO A 197 -19.15 -5.27 1.11
N THR A 198 -19.47 -5.33 -0.18
CA THR A 198 -20.62 -6.11 -0.66
C THR A 198 -20.50 -7.58 -0.26
N LYS A 199 -21.64 -8.32 -0.26
CA LYS A 199 -21.65 -9.76 0.03
C LYS A 199 -20.63 -10.52 -0.84
N GLN A 200 -20.61 -10.24 -2.15
CA GLN A 200 -19.67 -10.87 -3.09
C GLN A 200 -18.20 -10.61 -2.71
N GLN A 201 -17.88 -9.40 -2.25
CA GLN A 201 -16.51 -9.06 -1.82
C GLN A 201 -16.13 -9.77 -0.50
N ARG A 202 -17.07 -9.90 0.44
CA ARG A 202 -16.87 -10.64 1.70
C ARG A 202 -16.62 -12.13 1.46
N GLU A 203 -17.37 -12.74 0.57
CA GLU A 203 -17.31 -14.18 0.28
C GLU A 203 -16.18 -14.57 -0.68
N ARG A 204 -15.54 -13.59 -1.35
CA ARG A 204 -14.44 -13.84 -2.28
C ARG A 204 -13.27 -14.53 -1.57
N GLU A 205 -12.68 -15.53 -2.22
CA GLU A 205 -11.45 -16.16 -1.73
C GLU A 205 -10.32 -15.15 -1.52
N GLN A 206 -9.52 -15.40 -0.50
CA GLN A 206 -8.32 -14.61 -0.26
C GLN A 206 -7.26 -14.87 -1.31
N THR A 207 -6.48 -13.83 -1.62
CA THR A 207 -5.32 -13.97 -2.49
C THR A 207 -4.23 -14.77 -1.78
N ARG A 208 -3.80 -15.85 -2.40
CA ARG A 208 -2.70 -16.68 -1.89
C ARG A 208 -1.42 -15.86 -1.79
N ARG A 209 -0.59 -16.20 -0.83
CA ARG A 209 0.77 -15.69 -0.66
C ARG A 209 1.77 -16.79 -0.96
N PHE A 210 2.98 -16.42 -1.28
CA PHE A 210 4.08 -17.37 -1.39
C PHE A 210 4.40 -17.98 -0.03
N ASP A 211 4.93 -19.19 -0.06
CA ASP A 211 5.36 -19.85 1.17
C ASP A 211 6.54 -19.11 1.80
N LYS A 212 6.62 -19.21 3.15
CA LYS A 212 7.61 -18.51 3.95
C LYS A 212 9.06 -18.72 3.46
N GLN A 213 9.39 -19.92 3.00
CA GLN A 213 10.75 -20.29 2.54
C GLN A 213 11.26 -19.45 1.36
N PHE A 214 10.35 -18.85 0.56
CA PHE A 214 10.73 -18.03 -0.60
C PHE A 214 10.86 -16.54 -0.26
N ILE A 215 10.42 -16.11 0.93
CA ILE A 215 10.35 -14.70 1.31
C ILE A 215 11.20 -14.40 2.54
N VAL A 216 11.33 -15.37 3.48
CA VAL A 216 12.04 -15.16 4.74
C VAL A 216 13.35 -15.92 4.73
N PHE A 217 14.45 -15.20 4.83
CA PHE A 217 15.81 -15.74 4.90
C PHE A 217 16.40 -15.49 6.28
N LYS A 218 17.28 -16.41 6.71
CA LYS A 218 17.98 -16.29 7.97
C LYS A 218 19.34 -15.61 7.74
N ASP A 219 19.61 -14.57 8.53
CA ASP A 219 20.86 -13.83 8.63
C ASP A 219 21.29 -13.10 7.35
N LYS A 220 21.16 -13.70 6.15
CA LYS A 220 21.64 -13.15 4.88
C LYS A 220 20.63 -13.33 3.77
N TYR A 221 20.56 -12.36 2.87
CA TYR A 221 19.81 -12.47 1.62
C TYR A 221 20.48 -13.52 0.71
N ARG A 222 19.66 -14.34 0.04
CA ARG A 222 20.11 -15.23 -1.02
C ARG A 222 19.17 -15.15 -2.25
N ARG A 223 19.72 -15.37 -3.41
CA ARG A 223 18.91 -15.50 -4.62
C ARG A 223 18.29 -16.90 -4.67
N LEU A 224 17.05 -16.97 -5.14
CA LEU A 224 16.40 -18.24 -5.46
C LEU A 224 16.98 -18.83 -6.74
N ASN A 225 17.05 -20.16 -6.82
CA ASN A 225 17.42 -20.87 -8.04
C ASN A 225 16.20 -21.20 -8.91
N LYS A 226 16.43 -21.81 -10.08
CA LYS A 226 15.35 -22.12 -11.05
C LYS A 226 14.29 -23.06 -10.48
N GLU A 227 14.70 -24.08 -9.72
CA GLU A 227 13.77 -25.05 -9.12
C GLU A 227 12.90 -24.40 -8.05
N GLU A 228 13.48 -23.56 -7.22
CA GLU A 228 12.74 -22.78 -6.20
C GLU A 228 11.72 -21.82 -6.86
N PHE A 229 12.08 -21.16 -7.96
CA PHE A 229 11.12 -20.34 -8.71
C PHE A 229 9.97 -21.17 -9.29
N ASN A 230 10.26 -22.33 -9.86
CA ASN A 230 9.21 -23.23 -10.36
C ASN A 230 8.27 -23.67 -9.23
N ASN A 231 8.80 -24.04 -8.07
CA ASN A 231 8.01 -24.44 -6.92
C ASN A 231 7.18 -23.28 -6.36
N MET A 232 7.76 -22.07 -6.28
CA MET A 232 7.09 -20.86 -5.81
C MET A 232 5.85 -20.52 -6.66
N HIS A 233 5.90 -20.73 -7.96
CA HIS A 233 4.85 -20.36 -8.90
C HIS A 233 3.96 -21.52 -9.34
N LYS A 234 4.23 -22.75 -8.93
CA LYS A 234 3.55 -23.99 -9.38
C LYS A 234 2.02 -23.88 -9.36
N ASP A 235 1.44 -23.53 -8.23
CA ASP A 235 -0.03 -23.41 -8.08
C ASP A 235 -0.65 -22.35 -9.02
N LEU A 236 0.07 -21.27 -9.28
CA LEU A 236 -0.39 -20.19 -10.16
C LEU A 236 -0.31 -20.64 -11.61
N GLU A 237 0.78 -21.30 -11.96
CA GLU A 237 1.03 -21.84 -13.30
C GLU A 237 -0.03 -22.87 -13.67
N GLU A 238 -0.30 -23.86 -12.80
CA GLU A 238 -1.34 -24.87 -13.02
C GLU A 238 -2.73 -24.24 -13.22
N ARG A 239 -3.07 -23.20 -12.48
CA ARG A 239 -4.36 -22.51 -12.63
C ARG A 239 -4.48 -21.77 -13.95
N VAL A 240 -3.44 -21.08 -14.39
CA VAL A 240 -3.45 -20.34 -15.65
C VAL A 240 -3.42 -21.29 -16.85
N PHE A 241 -2.67 -22.38 -16.78
CA PHE A 241 -2.70 -23.44 -17.80
C PHE A 241 -4.09 -24.07 -17.94
N LYS A 242 -4.74 -24.42 -16.82
CA LYS A 242 -6.10 -24.99 -16.84
C LYS A 242 -7.14 -24.04 -17.43
N SER A 243 -6.99 -22.74 -17.26
CA SER A 243 -7.91 -21.73 -17.81
C SER A 243 -7.55 -21.29 -19.22
N ASN A 244 -6.42 -21.71 -19.77
CA ASN A 244 -5.84 -21.25 -21.05
C ASN A 244 -5.81 -19.72 -21.19
N ASN A 245 -5.49 -19.01 -20.11
CA ASN A 245 -5.68 -17.57 -19.99
C ASN A 245 -4.33 -16.82 -20.02
N PHE A 246 -3.42 -17.25 -20.90
CA PHE A 246 -2.16 -16.52 -21.17
C PHE A 246 -2.40 -15.35 -22.13
N LEU A 247 -1.68 -14.26 -21.90
CA LEU A 247 -1.59 -13.20 -22.89
C LEU A 247 -0.92 -13.71 -24.17
N PRO A 248 -1.25 -13.14 -25.34
CA PRO A 248 -0.63 -13.51 -26.60
C PRO A 248 0.90 -13.47 -26.49
N GLY A 249 1.55 -14.58 -26.85
CA GLY A 249 3.00 -14.75 -26.80
C GLY A 249 3.58 -15.21 -25.47
N ALA A 250 2.83 -15.19 -24.37
CA ALA A 250 3.28 -15.70 -23.08
C ALA A 250 3.14 -17.24 -23.01
N GLN A 251 4.20 -17.93 -22.59
CA GLN A 251 4.29 -19.36 -22.46
C GLN A 251 4.37 -19.88 -21.02
N ASN A 252 4.59 -18.97 -20.05
CA ASN A 252 4.70 -19.27 -18.63
C ASN A 252 4.30 -18.05 -17.79
N ILE A 253 4.18 -18.26 -16.48
CA ILE A 253 3.76 -17.22 -15.54
C ILE A 253 4.74 -16.05 -15.48
N GLY A 254 6.03 -16.28 -15.56
CA GLY A 254 7.04 -15.21 -15.58
C GLY A 254 6.81 -14.25 -16.74
N GLN A 255 6.62 -14.78 -17.97
CA GLN A 255 6.31 -13.97 -19.15
C GLN A 255 4.96 -13.26 -19.01
N GLN A 256 3.94 -13.95 -18.50
CA GLN A 256 2.63 -13.37 -18.24
C GLN A 256 2.70 -12.17 -17.27
N ILE A 257 3.42 -12.30 -16.16
CA ILE A 257 3.59 -11.23 -15.16
C ILE A 257 4.42 -10.08 -15.75
N PHE A 258 5.48 -10.41 -16.51
CA PHE A 258 6.30 -9.39 -17.18
C PHE A 258 5.44 -8.52 -18.09
N LEU A 259 4.68 -9.12 -19.01
CA LEU A 259 3.84 -8.39 -19.95
C LEU A 259 2.70 -7.62 -19.25
N ARG A 260 2.03 -8.27 -18.30
CA ARG A 260 0.83 -7.72 -17.67
C ARG A 260 1.12 -6.64 -16.62
N LYS A 261 2.30 -6.70 -15.98
CA LYS A 261 2.63 -5.84 -14.84
C LYS A 261 3.88 -5.01 -15.06
N TYR A 262 5.02 -5.67 -15.28
CA TYR A 262 6.32 -5.00 -15.30
C TYR A 262 6.53 -4.13 -16.53
N ASN A 263 6.07 -4.58 -17.71
CA ASN A 263 6.18 -3.85 -18.98
C ASN A 263 4.89 -3.14 -19.41
N ALA A 264 3.88 -3.08 -18.54
CA ALA A 264 2.61 -2.39 -18.82
C ALA A 264 2.79 -0.87 -18.79
N ASP A 265 1.89 -0.15 -19.46
CA ASP A 265 1.99 1.31 -19.60
C ASP A 265 1.87 2.04 -18.26
N PHE A 266 1.00 1.56 -17.36
CA PHE A 266 0.93 2.10 -15.99
C PHE A 266 2.27 1.99 -15.26
N SER A 267 3.03 0.90 -15.43
CA SER A 267 4.34 0.73 -14.80
C SER A 267 5.40 1.68 -15.40
N LYS A 268 5.32 1.94 -16.69
CA LYS A 268 6.20 2.92 -17.37
C LYS A 268 5.91 4.34 -16.89
N GLU A 269 4.62 4.69 -16.79
CA GLU A 269 4.17 5.98 -16.28
C GLU A 269 4.56 6.18 -14.81
N LEU A 270 4.36 5.18 -13.96
CA LEU A 270 4.81 5.19 -12.58
C LEU A 270 6.31 5.50 -12.48
N ASN A 271 7.14 4.85 -13.29
CA ASN A 271 8.59 5.09 -13.30
C ASN A 271 8.94 6.50 -13.81
N ARG A 272 8.21 7.02 -14.81
CA ARG A 272 8.37 8.39 -15.29
C ARG A 272 8.04 9.39 -14.18
N SER A 273 6.86 9.26 -13.59
CA SER A 273 6.38 10.13 -12.51
C SER A 273 7.31 10.13 -11.30
N VAL A 274 7.81 8.96 -10.88
CA VAL A 274 8.76 8.88 -9.75
C VAL A 274 10.07 9.59 -10.06
N ARG A 275 10.56 9.57 -11.30
CA ARG A 275 11.75 10.36 -11.69
C ARG A 275 11.49 11.86 -11.57
N GLU A 276 10.34 12.34 -12.02
CA GLU A 276 9.95 13.76 -11.88
C GLU A 276 9.82 14.17 -10.41
N ILE A 277 9.26 13.29 -9.57
CA ILE A 277 9.19 13.48 -8.11
C ILE A 277 10.61 13.67 -7.54
N LEU A 278 11.54 12.78 -7.88
CA LEU A 278 12.92 12.84 -7.40
C LEU A 278 13.64 14.09 -7.89
N GLN A 279 13.44 14.49 -9.15
CA GLN A 279 14.02 15.74 -9.68
C GLN A 279 13.48 16.95 -8.93
N ASN A 280 12.16 17.02 -8.74
CA ASN A 280 11.54 18.11 -7.99
C ASN A 280 11.99 18.15 -6.52
N TRP A 281 12.09 17.00 -5.87
CA TRP A 281 12.56 16.90 -4.48
C TRP A 281 14.00 17.39 -4.30
N LEU A 282 14.85 17.05 -5.25
CA LEU A 282 16.28 17.36 -5.20
C LEU A 282 16.66 18.69 -5.87
N HIS A 283 15.71 19.47 -6.38
CA HIS A 283 15.96 20.68 -7.18
C HIS A 283 16.90 20.45 -8.39
N ARG A 284 16.75 19.33 -9.08
CA ARG A 284 17.55 19.00 -10.26
C ARG A 284 16.81 19.31 -11.56
#